data_d481692b5bf710521c3581e4b0d19a4a
#
_entry.id   d481692b5bf710521c3581e4b0d19a4a
#
_cell.length_a   1.000
_cell.length_b   1.000
_cell.length_c   1.000
_cell.angle_alpha   90.00
_cell.angle_beta   90.00
_cell.angle_gamma   90.00
#
_symmetry.space_group_name_H-M   'P 1'
#
loop_
_entity.id
_entity.type
_entity.pdbx_description
1 polymer ?
#
loop_
_entity_poly.entity_id
_entity_poly.type
_entity_poly.pdbx_seq_one_letter_code
_entity_poly.pdbx_strand_id
1 'polypeptide(L)'
;MLRAKYIQDSLLGLVGWKQTDEANPDLLLSSNLLGSESGLYYQQAHPLLTLNNMASIAPDFSDYTKPEYDETNTYSKDQIVKVSTTADGATTVKYFKAIEDVPVNMKPEVAEGWPNYWIETSPFSEWLEDKTRATIYKAIYQYLNGKQNKGTYKNLLEDRILFDVTTRISDKITNTESLVGFEILPARARGVTIKINKIGLHFSMPGLYRVFIMHSSRQLPVHVLTFTKTQANTCEWFKTDGLYLPYIESENDAVAGSWYICYLQSELPVNSQAINRSYDWSGMTCRTCNRRDYEAYLAWSKYMEINPFRVNSNDFSIEDESLALWDAEDMQYFTDKTWGLNLDITVGCDLTDFIVDQRWLFQDVLMKQMAVDALREFVYNPNVRTNRHSVNAGRTEILYEIDGDSSSMRESGLAYELKQAFDAISLTTSGINRVCLPCCNHGLRYKPI
;
A
#
# COMPACT_ATOMS: atom_id res chain seq x y z
N MET A 1 0.35 -7.58 4.46
CA MET A 1 1.63 -6.90 4.11
C MET A 1 1.42 -5.41 4.30
N LEU A 2 2.33 -4.70 4.94
CA LEU A 2 2.18 -3.24 5.04
C LEU A 2 2.36 -2.59 3.67
N ARG A 3 1.44 -1.72 3.30
CA ARG A 3 1.55 -0.88 2.10
C ARG A 3 2.43 0.32 2.43
N ALA A 4 3.76 0.12 2.34
CA ALA A 4 4.75 1.10 2.81
C ALA A 4 4.55 2.49 2.21
N LYS A 5 4.39 2.59 0.87
CA LYS A 5 4.17 3.87 0.19
C LYS A 5 2.90 4.56 0.70
N TYR A 6 1.80 3.83 0.88
CA TYR A 6 0.54 4.39 1.37
C TYR A 6 0.66 4.92 2.80
N ILE A 7 1.38 4.21 3.69
CA ILE A 7 1.65 4.70 5.05
C ILE A 7 2.49 5.98 5.00
N GLN A 8 3.56 5.98 4.20
CA GLN A 8 4.43 7.14 4.05
C GLN A 8 3.66 8.36 3.53
N ASP A 9 2.83 8.17 2.50
CA ASP A 9 2.00 9.25 1.94
C ASP A 9 0.96 9.76 2.94
N SER A 10 0.32 8.86 3.70
CA SER A 10 -0.73 9.21 4.66
C SER A 10 -0.22 9.86 5.95
N LEU A 11 1.03 9.63 6.33
CA LEU A 11 1.65 10.23 7.51
C LEU A 11 2.58 11.40 7.16
N LEU A 12 2.91 11.58 5.88
CA LEU A 12 3.62 12.79 5.41
C LEU A 12 2.72 14.00 5.65
N GLY A 13 3.25 15.05 6.27
CA GLY A 13 2.46 16.22 6.66
C GLY A 13 1.73 16.11 8.00
N LEU A 14 1.72 14.94 8.66
CA LEU A 14 1.25 14.85 10.05
C LEU A 14 2.09 15.72 10.96
N VAL A 15 3.41 15.65 10.83
CA VAL A 15 4.39 16.58 11.43
C VAL A 15 5.10 17.28 10.28
N GLY A 16 5.14 18.62 10.32
CA GLY A 16 5.71 19.42 9.26
C GLY A 16 7.16 19.86 9.51
N TRP A 17 7.73 20.51 8.51
CA TRP A 17 8.94 21.31 8.62
C TRP A 17 8.60 22.78 8.53
N LYS A 18 9.19 23.60 9.37
CA LYS A 18 8.98 25.04 9.34
C LYS A 18 10.04 25.71 8.47
N GLN A 19 9.60 26.45 7.45
CA GLN A 19 10.52 27.30 6.69
C GLN A 19 11.03 28.44 7.58
N THR A 20 12.33 28.50 7.79
CA THR A 20 12.97 29.49 8.68
C THR A 20 13.76 30.53 7.93
N ASP A 21 14.15 30.24 6.68
CA ASP A 21 14.92 31.15 5.82
C ASP A 21 14.36 31.09 4.40
N GLU A 22 13.41 31.99 4.12
CA GLU A 22 12.81 32.10 2.78
C GLU A 22 13.74 32.78 1.76
N ALA A 23 14.79 33.46 2.24
CA ALA A 23 15.74 34.12 1.38
C ALA A 23 16.78 33.18 0.75
N ASN A 24 16.90 31.97 1.28
CA ASN A 24 17.83 30.96 0.73
C ASN A 24 17.08 29.98 -0.20
N PRO A 25 17.18 30.16 -1.53
CA PRO A 25 16.46 29.30 -2.48
C PRO A 25 16.90 27.83 -2.45
N ASP A 26 18.13 27.54 -1.98
CA ASP A 26 18.64 26.17 -1.87
C ASP A 26 17.95 25.38 -0.75
N LEU A 27 17.33 26.07 0.21
CA LEU A 27 16.61 25.50 1.35
C LEU A 27 15.08 25.62 1.23
N LEU A 28 14.56 26.02 0.08
CA LEU A 28 13.12 26.08 -0.13
C LEU A 28 12.51 24.67 -0.04
N LEU A 29 11.45 24.57 0.75
CA LEU A 29 10.71 23.32 0.96
C LEU A 29 9.46 23.29 0.10
N SER A 30 9.14 22.12 -0.41
CA SER A 30 7.86 21.87 -1.06
C SER A 30 6.69 21.97 -0.08
N SER A 31 5.50 22.29 -0.57
CA SER A 31 4.30 22.39 0.29
C SER A 31 3.98 21.10 1.04
N ASN A 32 4.39 19.94 0.49
CA ASN A 32 4.22 18.62 1.15
C ASN A 32 4.97 18.54 2.49
N LEU A 33 6.09 19.25 2.62
CA LEU A 33 6.89 19.29 3.86
C LEU A 33 6.48 20.42 4.80
N LEU A 34 5.97 21.52 4.26
CA LEU A 34 5.58 22.71 5.06
C LEU A 34 4.30 22.48 5.85
N GLY A 35 3.39 21.65 5.34
CA GLY A 35 2.12 21.34 6.00
C GLY A 35 2.34 20.58 7.30
N SER A 36 1.58 20.95 8.35
CA SER A 36 1.51 20.18 9.59
C SER A 36 0.06 20.04 10.02
N GLU A 37 -0.50 18.85 9.85
CA GLU A 37 -1.86 18.54 10.30
C GLU A 37 -1.97 18.62 11.84
N SER A 38 -0.93 18.19 12.56
CA SER A 38 -0.90 18.23 14.02
C SER A 38 -0.56 19.60 14.61
N GLY A 39 -0.11 20.55 13.78
CA GLY A 39 0.46 21.82 14.24
C GLY A 39 1.87 21.68 14.83
N LEU A 40 2.47 20.49 14.81
CA LEU A 40 3.81 20.21 15.30
C LEU A 40 4.83 20.22 14.18
N TYR A 41 6.07 20.61 14.49
CA TYR A 41 7.17 20.69 13.54
C TYR A 41 8.38 19.89 14.05
N TYR A 42 9.11 19.23 13.15
CA TYR A 42 10.28 18.44 13.50
C TYR A 42 11.35 19.23 14.27
N GLN A 43 11.51 20.53 13.95
CA GLN A 43 12.45 21.41 14.65
C GLN A 43 12.16 21.56 16.14
N GLN A 44 10.94 21.28 16.59
CA GLN A 44 10.57 21.34 17.99
C GLN A 44 11.10 20.15 18.81
N ALA A 45 11.48 19.06 18.16
CA ALA A 45 12.00 17.88 18.84
C ALA A 45 13.41 18.10 19.40
N HIS A 46 14.23 18.94 18.75
CA HIS A 46 15.59 19.22 19.22
C HIS A 46 16.12 20.54 18.63
N PRO A 47 16.86 21.38 19.38
CA PRO A 47 17.39 22.66 18.89
C PRO A 47 18.31 22.56 17.67
N LEU A 48 19.01 21.41 17.50
CA LEU A 48 19.88 21.17 16.33
C LEU A 48 19.11 20.78 15.06
N LEU A 49 17.80 20.53 15.12
CA LEU A 49 17.00 20.22 13.95
C LEU A 49 16.59 21.51 13.20
N THR A 50 17.56 22.22 12.68
CA THR A 50 17.33 23.38 11.80
C THR A 50 17.52 22.98 10.34
N LEU A 51 16.93 23.71 9.39
CA LEU A 51 17.12 23.44 7.96
C LEU A 51 18.58 23.56 7.56
N ASN A 52 19.31 24.53 8.10
CA ASN A 52 20.75 24.71 7.84
C ASN A 52 21.56 23.49 8.31
N ASN A 53 21.26 22.97 9.49
CA ASN A 53 21.91 21.77 9.99
C ASN A 53 21.54 20.56 9.14
N MET A 54 20.28 20.39 8.77
CA MET A 54 19.85 19.33 7.87
C MET A 54 20.58 19.40 6.52
N ALA A 55 20.73 20.61 5.97
CA ALA A 55 21.50 20.82 4.74
C ALA A 55 22.99 20.41 4.88
N SER A 56 23.58 20.57 6.07
CA SER A 56 24.98 20.18 6.30
C SER A 56 25.22 18.67 6.26
N ILE A 57 24.19 17.87 6.46
CA ILE A 57 24.25 16.39 6.36
C ILE A 57 23.66 15.87 5.05
N ALA A 58 23.07 16.74 4.24
CA ALA A 58 22.59 16.38 2.92
C ALA A 58 23.75 15.99 1.99
N PRO A 59 23.49 15.15 0.99
CA PRO A 59 24.50 14.85 -0.04
C PRO A 59 24.82 16.10 -0.87
N ASP A 60 25.93 16.06 -1.60
CA ASP A 60 26.22 17.06 -2.61
C ASP A 60 25.23 16.93 -3.77
N PHE A 61 24.58 18.04 -4.11
CA PHE A 61 23.59 18.10 -5.19
C PHE A 61 24.18 18.64 -6.51
N SER A 62 25.48 18.78 -6.63
CA SER A 62 26.15 19.29 -7.85
C SER A 62 25.80 18.45 -9.08
N ASP A 63 25.61 17.13 -8.89
CA ASP A 63 25.24 16.20 -9.96
C ASP A 63 23.72 15.99 -10.09
N TYR A 64 22.91 16.75 -9.36
CA TYR A 64 21.46 16.63 -9.45
C TYR A 64 20.95 17.17 -10.78
N THR A 65 20.54 16.25 -11.66
CA THR A 65 20.03 16.59 -12.98
C THR A 65 18.66 15.92 -13.19
N LYS A 66 17.73 16.70 -13.71
CA LYS A 66 16.39 16.21 -14.11
C LYS A 66 16.12 16.57 -15.57
N PRO A 67 15.29 15.80 -16.28
CA PRO A 67 14.94 16.12 -17.65
C PRO A 67 14.28 17.49 -17.73
N GLU A 68 14.54 18.21 -18.83
CA GLU A 68 13.82 19.45 -19.15
C GLU A 68 12.35 19.12 -19.42
N TYR A 69 11.45 20.01 -19.00
CA TYR A 69 10.04 19.88 -19.32
C TYR A 69 9.81 19.91 -20.83
N ASP A 70 9.03 18.98 -21.35
CA ASP A 70 8.67 18.87 -22.75
C ASP A 70 7.14 18.90 -22.90
N GLU A 71 6.62 19.86 -23.66
CA GLU A 71 5.18 20.08 -23.85
C GLU A 71 4.46 18.89 -24.53
N THR A 72 5.21 18.05 -25.24
CA THR A 72 4.66 16.90 -25.99
C THR A 72 4.51 15.65 -25.15
N ASN A 73 5.11 15.64 -23.96
CA ASN A 73 5.11 14.48 -23.06
C ASN A 73 4.01 14.58 -22.00
N THR A 74 3.54 13.40 -21.57
CA THR A 74 2.77 13.24 -20.33
C THR A 74 3.71 12.86 -19.21
N TYR A 75 3.38 13.22 -17.97
CA TYR A 75 4.20 12.90 -16.81
C TYR A 75 3.35 12.19 -15.76
N SER A 76 3.88 11.11 -15.23
CA SER A 76 3.22 10.38 -14.15
C SER A 76 3.46 11.07 -12.80
N LYS A 77 2.55 10.85 -11.86
CA LYS A 77 2.71 11.29 -10.48
C LYS A 77 4.09 10.95 -9.92
N ASP A 78 4.68 11.84 -9.14
CA ASP A 78 6.01 11.80 -8.54
C ASP A 78 7.18 12.02 -9.52
N GLN A 79 6.93 12.19 -10.82
CA GLN A 79 7.98 12.57 -11.76
C GLN A 79 8.40 14.03 -11.57
N ILE A 80 9.70 14.29 -11.77
CA ILE A 80 10.30 15.60 -11.59
C ILE A 80 10.90 16.07 -12.89
N VAL A 81 10.63 17.31 -13.20
CA VAL A 81 11.18 18.02 -14.34
C VAL A 81 11.87 19.30 -13.92
N LYS A 82 12.78 19.78 -14.72
CA LYS A 82 13.33 21.14 -14.57
C LYS A 82 12.72 22.05 -15.65
N VAL A 83 12.59 23.31 -15.30
CA VAL A 83 12.19 24.38 -16.21
C VAL A 83 13.30 25.43 -16.17
N SER A 84 13.95 25.62 -17.31
CA SER A 84 15.02 26.61 -17.44
C SER A 84 14.42 27.90 -18.07
N THR A 85 14.59 29.03 -17.40
CA THR A 85 14.15 30.34 -17.88
C THR A 85 15.37 31.26 -18.01
N THR A 86 15.60 31.81 -19.20
CA THR A 86 16.69 32.76 -19.42
C THR A 86 16.13 34.17 -19.53
N ALA A 87 16.50 35.04 -18.62
CA ALA A 87 16.14 36.45 -18.62
C ALA A 87 17.43 37.28 -18.39
N ASP A 88 17.63 38.32 -19.14
CA ASP A 88 18.77 39.25 -19.03
C ASP A 88 20.17 38.58 -19.04
N GLY A 89 20.29 37.45 -19.75
CA GLY A 89 21.53 36.69 -19.84
C GLY A 89 21.83 35.76 -18.65
N ALA A 90 20.97 35.74 -17.62
CA ALA A 90 21.04 34.78 -16.52
C ALA A 90 20.02 33.64 -16.75
N THR A 91 20.48 32.40 -16.60
CA THR A 91 19.59 31.22 -16.65
C THR A 91 19.23 30.80 -15.25
N THR A 92 17.94 30.86 -14.94
CA THR A 92 17.38 30.33 -13.69
C THR A 92 16.78 28.96 -13.96
N VAL A 93 17.08 27.97 -13.13
CA VAL A 93 16.55 26.62 -13.18
C VAL A 93 15.65 26.40 -11.98
N LYS A 94 14.42 25.99 -12.24
CA LYS A 94 13.46 25.57 -11.21
C LYS A 94 13.09 24.11 -11.42
N TYR A 95 12.77 23.41 -10.36
CA TYR A 95 12.34 22.02 -10.39
C TYR A 95 10.87 21.90 -9.98
N PHE A 96 10.14 21.05 -10.68
CA PHE A 96 8.73 20.80 -10.41
C PHE A 96 8.46 19.31 -10.33
N LYS A 97 7.73 18.90 -9.29
CA LYS A 97 7.30 17.53 -9.06
C LYS A 97 5.82 17.40 -9.42
N ALA A 98 5.48 16.37 -10.18
CA ALA A 98 4.11 16.05 -10.50
C ALA A 98 3.38 15.48 -9.25
N ILE A 99 2.27 16.10 -8.86
CA ILE A 99 1.43 15.65 -7.74
C ILE A 99 0.31 14.71 -8.19
N GLU A 100 -0.03 14.76 -9.49
CA GLU A 100 -0.94 13.86 -10.19
C GLU A 100 -0.39 13.55 -11.57
N ASP A 101 -1.07 12.69 -12.34
CA ASP A 101 -0.72 12.44 -13.73
C ASP A 101 -0.98 13.70 -14.56
N VAL A 102 0.07 14.20 -15.23
CA VAL A 102 0.06 15.48 -15.93
C VAL A 102 -0.21 15.26 -17.43
N PRO A 103 -1.25 15.88 -17.98
CA PRO A 103 -1.51 15.83 -19.42
C PRO A 103 -0.49 16.65 -20.22
N VAL A 104 -0.48 16.45 -21.53
CA VAL A 104 0.33 17.25 -22.48
C VAL A 104 0.01 18.75 -22.37
N ASN A 105 0.96 19.61 -22.69
CA ASN A 105 0.85 21.07 -22.66
C ASN A 105 0.55 21.71 -21.27
N MET A 106 0.78 21.00 -20.18
CA MET A 106 0.57 21.50 -18.83
C MET A 106 1.90 22.03 -18.23
N LYS A 107 2.46 23.08 -18.82
CA LYS A 107 3.74 23.63 -18.38
C LYS A 107 3.61 24.32 -16.99
N PRO A 108 4.53 24.01 -16.05
CA PRO A 108 4.58 24.68 -14.76
C PRO A 108 4.72 26.20 -14.90
N GLU A 109 4.09 26.96 -14.05
CA GLU A 109 4.05 28.44 -13.97
C GLU A 109 3.43 29.15 -15.19
N VAL A 110 3.06 28.44 -16.25
CA VAL A 110 2.57 29.03 -17.50
C VAL A 110 1.15 28.61 -17.85
N ALA A 111 0.85 27.30 -17.77
CA ALA A 111 -0.45 26.76 -18.15
C ALA A 111 -1.52 27.11 -17.09
N GLU A 112 -2.74 27.42 -17.56
CA GLU A 112 -3.86 27.60 -16.66
C GLU A 112 -4.14 26.31 -15.88
N GLY A 113 -4.24 26.39 -14.55
CA GLY A 113 -4.46 25.23 -13.66
C GLY A 113 -3.21 24.42 -13.33
N TRP A 114 -2.02 24.83 -13.73
CA TRP A 114 -0.77 24.13 -13.45
C TRP A 114 -0.58 23.76 -11.95
N PRO A 115 -1.00 24.57 -10.96
CA PRO A 115 -0.80 24.23 -9.55
C PRO A 115 -1.58 22.97 -9.10
N ASN A 116 -2.56 22.52 -9.89
CA ASN A 116 -3.27 21.26 -9.62
C ASN A 116 -2.44 20.03 -9.98
N TYR A 117 -1.40 20.21 -10.80
CA TYR A 117 -0.57 19.13 -11.32
C TYR A 117 0.88 19.18 -10.86
N TRP A 118 1.39 20.37 -10.55
CA TRP A 118 2.79 20.59 -10.24
C TRP A 118 2.99 21.33 -8.93
N ILE A 119 4.04 20.94 -8.23
CA ILE A 119 4.54 21.63 -7.04
C ILE A 119 6.00 21.99 -7.26
N GLU A 120 6.38 23.23 -6.93
CA GLU A 120 7.78 23.64 -6.95
C GLU A 120 8.55 22.87 -5.88
N THR A 121 9.74 22.38 -6.22
CA THR A 121 10.60 21.60 -5.33
C THR A 121 12.05 22.02 -5.51
N SER A 122 12.91 21.53 -4.63
CA SER A 122 14.36 21.71 -4.71
C SER A 122 15.06 20.37 -4.44
N PRO A 123 16.34 20.19 -4.84
CA PRO A 123 17.08 18.98 -4.52
C PRO A 123 17.12 18.68 -3.01
N PHE A 124 17.27 19.73 -2.21
CA PHE A 124 17.23 19.63 -0.74
C PHE A 124 15.85 19.20 -0.23
N SER A 125 14.78 19.80 -0.77
CA SER A 125 13.40 19.45 -0.40
C SER A 125 13.09 17.98 -0.68
N GLU A 126 13.53 17.46 -1.83
CA GLU A 126 13.35 16.06 -2.18
C GLU A 126 14.09 15.12 -1.23
N TRP A 127 15.37 15.41 -0.98
CA TRP A 127 16.14 14.61 -0.04
C TRP A 127 15.50 14.63 1.36
N LEU A 128 15.01 15.79 1.81
CA LEU A 128 14.37 15.90 3.11
C LEU A 128 13.02 15.16 3.15
N GLU A 129 12.26 15.18 2.05
CA GLU A 129 11.02 14.40 1.90
C GLU A 129 11.32 12.90 1.99
N ASP A 130 12.31 12.41 1.24
CA ASP A 130 12.72 11.01 1.27
C ASP A 130 13.17 10.58 2.67
N LYS A 131 13.93 11.43 3.36
CA LYS A 131 14.36 11.20 4.73
C LYS A 131 13.17 11.16 5.69
N THR A 132 12.21 12.05 5.52
CA THR A 132 10.99 12.08 6.32
C THR A 132 10.17 10.80 6.10
N ARG A 133 10.00 10.36 4.85
CA ARG A 133 9.34 9.11 4.48
C ARG A 133 10.04 7.88 5.08
N ALA A 134 11.36 7.85 5.02
CA ALA A 134 12.16 6.78 5.62
C ALA A 134 11.99 6.72 7.15
N THR A 135 11.94 7.88 7.81
CA THR A 135 11.70 7.98 9.26
C THR A 135 10.30 7.50 9.63
N ILE A 136 9.27 7.89 8.87
CA ILE A 136 7.89 7.41 9.04
C ILE A 136 7.86 5.88 8.96
N TYR A 137 8.39 5.33 7.88
CA TYR A 137 8.40 3.87 7.69
C TYR A 137 9.15 3.15 8.82
N LYS A 138 10.31 3.65 9.22
CA LYS A 138 11.12 3.11 10.30
C LYS A 138 10.37 3.11 11.63
N ALA A 139 9.72 4.22 11.98
CA ALA A 139 8.95 4.35 13.20
C ALA A 139 7.77 3.35 13.24
N ILE A 140 6.99 3.26 12.17
CA ILE A 140 5.88 2.31 12.08
C ILE A 140 6.38 0.86 12.13
N TYR A 141 7.47 0.56 11.40
CA TYR A 141 8.06 -0.77 11.42
C TYR A 141 8.57 -1.17 12.81
N GLN A 142 9.23 -0.25 13.52
CA GLN A 142 9.68 -0.48 14.91
C GLN A 142 8.52 -0.70 15.86
N TYR A 143 7.45 0.09 15.74
CA TYR A 143 6.24 -0.09 16.52
C TYR A 143 5.64 -1.48 16.33
N LEU A 144 5.46 -1.91 15.09
CA LEU A 144 4.86 -3.20 14.75
C LEU A 144 5.74 -4.40 15.17
N ASN A 145 7.06 -4.23 15.16
CA ASN A 145 8.00 -5.28 15.59
C ASN A 145 8.36 -5.20 17.07
N GLY A 146 7.85 -4.20 17.79
CA GLY A 146 8.07 -4.06 19.24
C GLY A 146 7.54 -5.25 20.05
N LYS A 147 7.98 -5.35 21.30
CA LYS A 147 7.66 -6.48 22.19
C LYS A 147 6.16 -6.72 22.38
N GLN A 148 5.36 -5.66 22.30
CA GLN A 148 3.91 -5.73 22.49
C GLN A 148 3.16 -6.25 21.26
N ASN A 149 3.74 -6.10 20.07
CA ASN A 149 3.08 -6.37 18.79
C ASN A 149 3.68 -7.58 18.02
N LYS A 150 4.53 -8.37 18.66
CA LYS A 150 5.07 -9.59 18.04
C LYS A 150 3.93 -10.53 17.64
N GLY A 151 3.66 -10.61 16.37
CA GLY A 151 2.64 -11.50 15.79
C GLY A 151 1.52 -10.81 15.03
N THR A 152 1.47 -9.46 14.99
CA THR A 152 0.51 -8.69 14.18
C THR A 152 0.74 -8.83 12.67
N TYR A 153 1.91 -9.31 12.30
CA TYR A 153 2.30 -9.51 10.92
C TYR A 153 2.49 -10.99 10.64
N LYS A 154 1.44 -11.67 10.23
CA LYS A 154 1.55 -13.06 9.83
C LYS A 154 0.62 -13.38 8.66
N ASN A 155 1.07 -14.27 7.82
CA ASN A 155 0.19 -14.92 6.89
C ASN A 155 -0.70 -15.92 7.65
N LEU A 156 -1.99 -15.80 7.46
CA LEU A 156 -3.00 -16.69 8.05
C LEU A 156 -3.18 -17.93 7.18
N LEU A 157 -2.96 -17.76 5.87
CA LEU A 157 -3.02 -18.77 4.83
C LEU A 157 -2.00 -18.40 3.77
N GLU A 158 -1.13 -19.31 3.36
CA GLU A 158 -0.12 -19.08 2.33
C GLU A 158 -0.34 -20.02 1.14
N ASP A 159 -0.25 -19.46 -0.07
CA ASP A 159 -0.21 -20.14 -1.37
C ASP A 159 -1.23 -21.28 -1.44
N ARG A 160 -2.51 -20.96 -1.23
CA ARG A 160 -3.59 -21.93 -1.30
C ARG A 160 -4.46 -21.73 -2.53
N ILE A 161 -4.64 -22.78 -3.28
CA ILE A 161 -5.63 -22.84 -4.36
C ILE A 161 -7.03 -23.03 -3.77
N LEU A 162 -8.05 -22.47 -4.44
CA LEU A 162 -9.43 -22.59 -3.99
C LEU A 162 -9.92 -24.03 -3.99
N PHE A 163 -9.56 -24.78 -5.02
CA PHE A 163 -9.88 -26.19 -5.17
C PHE A 163 -8.81 -26.92 -5.98
N ASP A 164 -8.75 -28.24 -5.86
CA ASP A 164 -7.76 -29.06 -6.56
C ASP A 164 -8.02 -29.06 -8.07
N VAL A 165 -7.04 -28.63 -8.86
CA VAL A 165 -7.10 -28.66 -10.33
C VAL A 165 -7.09 -30.09 -10.92
N THR A 166 -6.75 -31.08 -10.12
CA THR A 166 -6.80 -32.49 -10.50
C THR A 166 -8.17 -33.11 -10.29
N THR A 167 -9.13 -32.37 -9.74
CA THR A 167 -10.51 -32.84 -9.58
C THR A 167 -11.15 -33.18 -10.93
N ARG A 168 -12.19 -33.97 -10.87
CA ARG A 168 -12.90 -34.46 -12.05
C ARG A 168 -13.48 -33.30 -12.87
N ILE A 169 -13.25 -33.31 -14.18
CA ILE A 169 -13.91 -32.43 -15.12
C ILE A 169 -15.40 -32.84 -15.16
N SER A 170 -16.31 -31.89 -14.92
CA SER A 170 -17.73 -32.16 -15.02
C SER A 170 -18.24 -31.98 -16.45
N ASP A 171 -17.93 -30.85 -17.06
CA ASP A 171 -18.41 -30.46 -18.39
C ASP A 171 -17.62 -29.28 -18.99
N LYS A 172 -17.89 -28.95 -20.24
CA LYS A 172 -17.55 -27.68 -20.84
C LYS A 172 -18.75 -26.76 -20.75
N ILE A 173 -18.53 -25.55 -20.26
CA ILE A 173 -19.59 -24.57 -20.09
C ILE A 173 -19.92 -23.95 -21.45
N THR A 174 -21.20 -24.01 -21.83
CA THR A 174 -21.67 -23.35 -23.03
C THR A 174 -21.56 -21.82 -22.85
N ASN A 175 -21.00 -21.16 -23.87
CA ASN A 175 -20.89 -19.71 -23.91
C ASN A 175 -22.29 -19.10 -24.11
N THR A 176 -22.67 -18.16 -23.23
CA THR A 176 -23.97 -17.44 -23.24
C THR A 176 -23.79 -15.93 -23.37
N GLU A 177 -22.57 -15.49 -23.77
CA GLU A 177 -22.21 -14.07 -23.92
C GLU A 177 -22.38 -13.26 -22.62
N SER A 178 -22.35 -13.92 -21.48
CA SER A 178 -22.55 -13.30 -20.16
C SER A 178 -21.24 -12.90 -19.52
N LEU A 179 -21.30 -11.99 -18.54
CA LEU A 179 -20.21 -11.76 -17.59
C LEU A 179 -20.27 -12.85 -16.52
N VAL A 180 -19.18 -13.56 -16.32
CA VAL A 180 -19.12 -14.70 -15.39
C VAL A 180 -17.84 -14.67 -14.55
N GLY A 181 -17.91 -15.19 -13.33
CA GLY A 181 -16.76 -15.24 -12.46
C GLY A 181 -17.06 -15.57 -11.01
N PHE A 182 -16.23 -15.07 -10.12
CA PHE A 182 -16.37 -15.20 -8.67
C PHE A 182 -16.63 -13.85 -8.03
N GLU A 183 -17.66 -13.77 -7.22
CA GLU A 183 -17.81 -12.79 -6.18
C GLU A 183 -16.99 -13.25 -4.97
N ILE A 184 -16.19 -12.38 -4.41
CA ILE A 184 -15.38 -12.63 -3.22
C ILE A 184 -15.79 -11.61 -2.17
N LEU A 185 -16.41 -12.09 -1.09
CA LEU A 185 -16.70 -11.29 0.09
C LEU A 185 -15.62 -11.53 1.13
N PRO A 186 -14.72 -10.57 1.36
CA PRO A 186 -13.79 -10.67 2.46
C PRO A 186 -14.53 -10.74 3.79
N ALA A 187 -14.02 -11.52 4.73
CA ALA A 187 -14.61 -11.56 6.07
C ALA A 187 -14.68 -10.14 6.64
N ARG A 188 -15.84 -9.76 7.19
CA ARG A 188 -16.11 -8.44 7.79
C ARG A 188 -15.21 -8.21 9.02
N ALA A 189 -13.93 -7.97 8.79
CA ALA A 189 -12.99 -7.72 9.86
C ALA A 189 -11.84 -6.88 9.32
N ARG A 190 -11.64 -5.71 9.91
CA ARG A 190 -10.46 -4.88 9.64
C ARG A 190 -9.19 -5.67 9.88
N GLY A 191 -8.20 -5.43 9.08
CA GLY A 191 -6.87 -6.00 9.21
C GLY A 191 -6.67 -7.36 8.53
N VAL A 192 -7.67 -7.91 7.83
CA VAL A 192 -7.50 -9.10 6.98
C VAL A 192 -7.47 -8.67 5.52
N THR A 193 -6.42 -9.08 4.81
CA THR A 193 -6.26 -8.79 3.39
C THR A 193 -6.06 -10.08 2.63
N ILE A 194 -6.78 -10.23 1.53
CA ILE A 194 -6.64 -11.32 0.59
C ILE A 194 -5.69 -10.86 -0.52
N LYS A 195 -4.66 -11.64 -0.79
CA LYS A 195 -3.76 -11.45 -1.91
C LYS A 195 -3.99 -12.56 -2.93
N ILE A 196 -4.26 -12.20 -4.16
CA ILE A 196 -4.27 -13.14 -5.27
C ILE A 196 -2.85 -13.27 -5.81
N ASN A 197 -2.24 -14.43 -5.67
CA ASN A 197 -0.88 -14.69 -6.16
C ASN A 197 -0.90 -15.07 -7.62
N LYS A 198 -1.86 -15.92 -8.01
CA LYS A 198 -2.03 -16.39 -9.38
C LYS A 198 -3.50 -16.60 -9.71
N ILE A 199 -3.82 -16.43 -10.99
CA ILE A 199 -5.11 -16.81 -11.56
C ILE A 199 -4.87 -18.02 -12.47
N GLY A 200 -5.62 -19.09 -12.24
CA GLY A 200 -5.62 -20.30 -13.08
C GLY A 200 -6.72 -20.17 -14.14
N LEU A 201 -6.36 -20.34 -15.40
CA LEU A 201 -7.29 -20.30 -16.54
C LEU A 201 -7.42 -21.70 -17.14
N HIS A 202 -8.62 -22.27 -17.06
CA HIS A 202 -8.95 -23.60 -17.59
C HIS A 202 -9.95 -23.48 -18.74
N PHE A 203 -9.43 -23.28 -19.93
CA PHE A 203 -10.24 -23.10 -21.16
C PHE A 203 -9.83 -24.12 -22.22
N SER A 204 -10.77 -24.41 -23.14
CA SER A 204 -10.60 -25.42 -24.17
C SER A 204 -9.62 -25.03 -25.27
N MET A 205 -9.37 -23.75 -25.47
CA MET A 205 -8.50 -23.23 -26.55
C MET A 205 -7.38 -22.37 -25.99
N PRO A 206 -6.22 -22.30 -26.68
CA PRO A 206 -5.23 -21.26 -26.44
C PRO A 206 -5.72 -19.90 -26.96
N GLY A 207 -5.15 -18.81 -26.45
CA GLY A 207 -5.49 -17.45 -26.92
C GLY A 207 -5.30 -16.40 -25.84
N LEU A 208 -5.77 -15.19 -26.13
CA LEU A 208 -5.74 -14.05 -25.25
C LEU A 208 -7.01 -14.02 -24.40
N TYR A 209 -6.84 -13.89 -23.07
CA TYR A 209 -7.93 -13.87 -22.10
C TYR A 209 -7.83 -12.59 -21.26
N ARG A 210 -8.92 -11.85 -21.16
CA ARG A 210 -9.05 -10.66 -20.30
C ARG A 210 -9.82 -11.05 -19.05
N VAL A 211 -9.28 -10.70 -17.89
CA VAL A 211 -9.92 -10.90 -16.59
C VAL A 211 -10.04 -9.55 -15.90
N PHE A 212 -11.24 -9.22 -15.50
CA PHE A 212 -11.57 -7.97 -14.84
C PHE A 212 -11.60 -8.18 -13.33
N ILE A 213 -11.00 -7.26 -12.60
CA ILE A 213 -11.09 -7.16 -11.15
C ILE A 213 -11.94 -5.95 -10.84
N MET A 214 -13.10 -6.17 -10.27
CA MET A 214 -14.09 -5.12 -10.00
C MET A 214 -14.40 -5.08 -8.50
N HIS A 215 -14.91 -3.96 -8.05
CA HIS A 215 -15.36 -3.78 -6.67
C HIS A 215 -16.78 -3.15 -6.67
N SER A 216 -17.64 -3.57 -5.78
CA SER A 216 -19.06 -3.12 -5.72
C SER A 216 -19.21 -1.60 -5.55
N SER A 217 -18.22 -0.89 -5.03
CA SER A 217 -18.27 0.58 -4.87
C SER A 217 -17.81 1.36 -6.10
N ARG A 218 -17.42 0.70 -7.19
CA ARG A 218 -16.87 1.35 -8.39
C ARG A 218 -17.57 0.87 -9.64
N GLN A 219 -17.85 1.79 -10.54
CA GLN A 219 -18.48 1.49 -11.84
C GLN A 219 -17.51 0.83 -12.83
N LEU A 220 -16.24 1.20 -12.77
CA LEU A 220 -15.19 0.69 -13.67
C LEU A 220 -14.35 -0.40 -13.01
N PRO A 221 -13.77 -1.31 -13.79
CA PRO A 221 -12.79 -2.27 -13.30
C PRO A 221 -11.64 -1.57 -12.56
N VAL A 222 -11.28 -2.09 -11.39
CA VAL A 222 -10.09 -1.63 -10.65
C VAL A 222 -8.82 -2.04 -11.37
N HIS A 223 -8.83 -3.25 -11.96
CA HIS A 223 -7.73 -3.76 -12.80
C HIS A 223 -8.28 -4.57 -13.95
N VAL A 224 -7.61 -4.48 -15.09
CA VAL A 224 -7.82 -5.35 -16.25
C VAL A 224 -6.55 -6.15 -16.48
N LEU A 225 -6.63 -7.45 -16.33
CA LEU A 225 -5.50 -8.36 -16.50
C LEU A 225 -5.64 -9.10 -17.81
N THR A 226 -4.57 -9.15 -18.60
CA THR A 226 -4.55 -9.83 -19.89
C THR A 226 -3.53 -10.97 -19.86
N PHE A 227 -3.98 -12.19 -20.19
CA PHE A 227 -3.17 -13.39 -20.15
C PHE A 227 -3.16 -14.10 -21.50
N THR A 228 -2.00 -14.55 -21.92
CA THR A 228 -1.85 -15.39 -23.12
C THR A 228 -1.74 -16.84 -22.72
N LYS A 229 -2.83 -17.59 -22.89
CA LYS A 229 -2.87 -19.02 -22.65
C LYS A 229 -2.29 -19.76 -23.86
N THR A 230 -1.41 -20.73 -23.59
CA THR A 230 -0.67 -21.45 -24.65
C THR A 230 -1.18 -22.87 -24.89
N GLN A 231 -1.77 -23.50 -23.89
CA GLN A 231 -2.17 -24.91 -23.95
C GLN A 231 -3.70 -25.07 -23.93
N ALA A 232 -4.22 -25.90 -24.83
CA ALA A 232 -5.63 -26.26 -24.84
C ALA A 232 -6.00 -27.25 -23.73
N ASN A 233 -7.21 -27.14 -23.19
CA ASN A 233 -7.81 -28.07 -22.21
C ASN A 233 -7.00 -28.30 -20.92
N THR A 234 -6.08 -27.39 -20.58
CA THR A 234 -5.27 -27.43 -19.36
C THR A 234 -5.53 -26.22 -18.50
N CYS A 235 -5.30 -26.33 -17.20
CA CYS A 235 -5.28 -25.19 -16.30
C CYS A 235 -3.87 -24.59 -16.32
N GLU A 236 -3.73 -23.38 -16.86
CA GLU A 236 -2.48 -22.62 -16.80
C GLU A 236 -2.57 -21.54 -15.73
N TRP A 237 -1.48 -21.36 -14.98
CA TRP A 237 -1.40 -20.42 -13.88
C TRP A 237 -0.61 -19.17 -14.26
N PHE A 238 -1.21 -18.01 -14.08
CA PHE A 238 -0.62 -16.70 -14.37
C PHE A 238 -0.42 -15.90 -13.09
N LYS A 239 0.77 -15.36 -12.90
CA LYS A 239 1.08 -14.48 -11.75
C LYS A 239 0.36 -13.15 -11.88
N THR A 240 -0.05 -12.59 -10.75
CA THR A 240 -0.79 -11.33 -10.65
C THR A 240 0.02 -10.32 -9.84
N ASP A 241 1.21 -10.04 -10.07
CA ASP A 241 2.11 -9.03 -9.46
C ASP A 241 1.62 -8.34 -8.16
N GLY A 242 0.95 -9.12 -7.29
CA GLY A 242 0.53 -8.65 -5.97
C GLY A 242 -0.84 -7.98 -5.92
N LEU A 243 -1.83 -8.51 -6.61
CA LEU A 243 -3.21 -8.07 -6.49
C LEU A 243 -3.74 -8.28 -5.07
N TYR A 244 -4.11 -7.19 -4.40
CA TYR A 244 -4.66 -7.20 -3.05
C TYR A 244 -6.15 -6.84 -3.09
N LEU A 245 -6.94 -7.61 -2.33
CA LEU A 245 -8.36 -7.37 -2.10
C LEU A 245 -8.53 -7.02 -0.62
N PRO A 246 -8.40 -5.73 -0.24
CA PRO A 246 -8.65 -5.29 1.13
C PRO A 246 -10.16 -5.32 1.42
N TYR A 247 -10.52 -5.46 2.68
CA TYR A 247 -11.85 -5.14 3.13
C TYR A 247 -12.04 -3.61 3.06
N ILE A 248 -13.01 -3.16 2.26
CA ILE A 248 -13.36 -1.74 2.14
C ILE A 248 -14.66 -1.54 2.87
N GLU A 249 -14.63 -0.78 3.96
CA GLU A 249 -15.82 -0.36 4.69
C GLU A 249 -16.42 0.85 3.95
N SER A 250 -17.65 0.72 3.49
CA SER A 250 -18.42 1.83 2.95
C SER A 250 -19.24 2.46 4.07
N GLU A 251 -19.23 3.78 4.19
CA GLU A 251 -20.04 4.50 5.17
C GLU A 251 -21.55 4.34 4.94
N ASN A 252 -21.94 4.02 3.72
CA ASN A 252 -23.32 3.94 3.29
C ASN A 252 -23.87 2.50 3.15
N ASP A 253 -23.02 1.49 3.19
CA ASP A 253 -23.41 0.11 2.99
C ASP A 253 -23.31 -0.71 4.27
N ALA A 254 -24.42 -1.23 4.73
CA ALA A 254 -24.46 -2.23 5.79
C ALA A 254 -23.78 -3.55 5.35
N VAL A 255 -23.37 -3.65 4.08
CA VAL A 255 -22.73 -4.81 3.46
C VAL A 255 -21.30 -4.46 3.09
N ALA A 256 -20.36 -5.28 3.53
CA ALA A 256 -18.98 -5.21 3.06
C ALA A 256 -18.95 -5.30 1.54
N GLY A 257 -18.21 -4.38 0.90
CA GLY A 257 -18.08 -4.37 -0.55
C GLY A 257 -17.51 -5.68 -1.08
N SER A 258 -18.18 -6.23 -2.09
CA SER A 258 -17.74 -7.43 -2.79
C SER A 258 -16.67 -7.11 -3.82
N TRP A 259 -15.73 -8.00 -3.98
CA TRP A 259 -14.80 -8.04 -5.10
C TRP A 259 -15.27 -9.05 -6.12
N TYR A 260 -15.12 -8.71 -7.40
CA TYR A 260 -15.49 -9.58 -8.50
C TYR A 260 -14.26 -9.88 -9.35
N ILE A 261 -13.98 -11.17 -9.56
CA ILE A 261 -12.95 -11.64 -10.49
C ILE A 261 -13.69 -12.34 -11.61
N CYS A 262 -13.80 -11.70 -12.76
CA CYS A 262 -14.71 -12.10 -13.82
C CYS A 262 -14.15 -11.86 -15.21
N TYR A 263 -14.83 -12.41 -16.22
CA TYR A 263 -14.53 -12.18 -17.63
C TYR A 263 -15.81 -12.18 -18.45
N LEU A 264 -15.78 -11.50 -19.61
CA LEU A 264 -16.87 -11.53 -20.59
C LEU A 264 -16.72 -12.76 -21.49
N GLN A 265 -17.77 -13.57 -21.58
CA GLN A 265 -17.77 -14.75 -22.45
C GLN A 265 -17.74 -14.39 -23.94
N SER A 266 -18.26 -13.20 -24.32
CA SER A 266 -18.19 -12.69 -25.70
C SER A 266 -16.76 -12.34 -26.15
N GLU A 267 -15.84 -12.06 -25.22
CA GLU A 267 -14.43 -11.75 -25.51
C GLU A 267 -13.53 -13.01 -25.56
N LEU A 268 -14.09 -14.18 -25.31
CA LEU A 268 -13.29 -15.42 -25.38
C LEU A 268 -12.80 -15.68 -26.82
N PRO A 269 -11.61 -16.27 -26.98
CA PRO A 269 -11.15 -16.73 -28.28
C PRO A 269 -12.18 -17.59 -29.01
N VAL A 270 -12.24 -17.52 -30.32
CA VAL A 270 -13.21 -18.23 -31.14
C VAL A 270 -13.24 -19.73 -30.78
N ASN A 271 -14.42 -20.27 -30.54
CA ASN A 271 -14.68 -21.65 -30.09
C ASN A 271 -14.08 -21.99 -28.72
N SER A 272 -13.63 -21.04 -27.94
CA SER A 272 -13.18 -21.27 -26.57
C SER A 272 -14.34 -21.45 -25.62
N GLN A 273 -14.27 -22.46 -24.78
CA GLN A 273 -15.22 -22.74 -23.73
C GLN A 273 -14.50 -22.90 -22.39
N ALA A 274 -15.10 -22.39 -21.33
CA ALA A 274 -14.62 -22.66 -19.97
C ALA A 274 -14.81 -24.15 -19.62
N ILE A 275 -13.81 -24.72 -18.96
CA ILE A 275 -13.87 -26.10 -18.48
C ILE A 275 -14.23 -26.08 -17.01
N ASN A 276 -15.38 -26.63 -16.70
CA ASN A 276 -15.87 -26.73 -15.33
C ASN A 276 -15.19 -27.87 -14.57
N ARG A 277 -14.85 -27.63 -13.32
CA ARG A 277 -14.41 -28.64 -12.37
C ARG A 277 -15.54 -28.96 -11.42
N SER A 278 -15.67 -30.23 -11.05
CA SER A 278 -16.64 -30.66 -10.07
C SER A 278 -16.26 -30.16 -8.69
N TYR A 279 -16.79 -29.00 -8.32
CA TYR A 279 -16.54 -28.37 -7.01
C TYR A 279 -17.87 -27.84 -6.46
N ASP A 280 -18.12 -28.09 -5.19
CA ASP A 280 -19.34 -27.65 -4.51
C ASP A 280 -19.02 -26.47 -3.59
N TRP A 281 -19.46 -25.27 -4.00
CA TRP A 281 -19.26 -24.02 -3.29
C TRP A 281 -20.16 -23.87 -2.05
N SER A 282 -21.20 -24.72 -1.90
CA SER A 282 -22.09 -24.66 -0.72
C SER A 282 -21.42 -25.14 0.57
N GLY A 283 -20.21 -25.65 0.50
CA GLY A 283 -19.48 -26.20 1.64
C GLY A 283 -20.02 -27.53 2.15
N MET A 284 -21.01 -28.11 1.48
CA MET A 284 -21.59 -29.43 1.80
C MET A 284 -20.81 -30.58 1.20
N THR A 285 -19.64 -30.33 0.63
CA THR A 285 -18.79 -31.36 0.03
C THR A 285 -18.54 -32.50 1.01
N CYS A 286 -18.84 -33.73 0.57
CA CYS A 286 -18.63 -34.91 1.39
C CYS A 286 -17.16 -35.08 1.77
N ARG A 287 -16.87 -35.01 3.05
CA ARG A 287 -15.52 -35.17 3.62
C ARG A 287 -14.84 -36.48 3.18
N THR A 288 -15.65 -37.52 2.97
CA THR A 288 -15.14 -38.85 2.63
C THR A 288 -14.91 -39.00 1.11
N CYS A 289 -15.77 -38.36 0.28
CA CYS A 289 -15.71 -38.51 -1.17
C CYS A 289 -14.71 -37.57 -1.84
N ASN A 290 -14.52 -36.37 -1.30
CA ASN A 290 -13.62 -35.37 -1.83
C ASN A 290 -12.89 -34.60 -0.71
N ARG A 291 -12.01 -35.29 -0.02
CA ARG A 291 -11.29 -34.79 1.15
C ARG A 291 -10.45 -33.53 0.82
N ARG A 292 -9.82 -33.50 -0.37
CA ARG A 292 -8.93 -32.39 -0.75
C ARG A 292 -9.69 -31.09 -0.93
N ASP A 293 -10.82 -31.12 -1.61
CA ASP A 293 -11.64 -29.92 -1.82
C ASP A 293 -12.25 -29.47 -0.51
N TYR A 294 -12.67 -30.40 0.36
CA TYR A 294 -13.17 -30.07 1.70
C TYR A 294 -12.09 -29.40 2.57
N GLU A 295 -10.87 -29.90 2.56
CA GLU A 295 -9.73 -29.30 3.28
C GLU A 295 -9.37 -27.92 2.70
N ALA A 296 -9.41 -27.76 1.38
CA ALA A 296 -9.20 -26.47 0.73
C ALA A 296 -10.28 -25.45 1.16
N TYR A 297 -11.56 -25.84 1.07
CA TYR A 297 -12.68 -25.02 1.52
C TYR A 297 -12.53 -24.58 2.97
N LEU A 298 -12.26 -25.50 3.90
CA LEU A 298 -12.07 -25.16 5.31
C LEU A 298 -10.90 -24.22 5.58
N ALA A 299 -9.90 -24.22 4.70
CA ALA A 299 -8.73 -23.36 4.86
C ALA A 299 -9.08 -21.90 4.57
N TRP A 300 -9.78 -21.62 3.46
CA TRP A 300 -10.06 -20.25 3.03
C TRP A 300 -11.40 -19.68 3.50
N SER A 301 -12.43 -20.53 3.71
CA SER A 301 -13.80 -20.10 4.06
C SER A 301 -13.92 -19.35 5.41
N LYS A 302 -12.88 -19.42 6.24
CA LYS A 302 -12.78 -18.64 7.49
C LYS A 302 -12.57 -17.15 7.24
N TYR A 303 -12.03 -16.81 6.08
CA TYR A 303 -11.53 -15.47 5.77
C TYR A 303 -12.31 -14.79 4.66
N MET A 304 -13.06 -15.55 3.88
CA MET A 304 -13.86 -15.04 2.78
C MET A 304 -15.00 -15.98 2.44
N GLU A 305 -15.99 -15.44 1.78
CA GLU A 305 -17.03 -16.19 1.07
C GLU A 305 -16.79 -16.02 -0.43
N ILE A 306 -16.98 -17.07 -1.21
CA ILE A 306 -16.79 -17.05 -2.65
C ILE A 306 -18.03 -17.63 -3.30
N ASN A 307 -18.68 -16.82 -4.16
CA ASN A 307 -19.90 -17.15 -4.85
C ASN A 307 -19.68 -17.07 -6.37
N PRO A 308 -19.74 -18.19 -7.10
CA PRO A 308 -19.77 -18.14 -8.54
C PRO A 308 -21.03 -17.44 -9.04
N PHE A 309 -20.88 -16.51 -9.97
CA PHE A 309 -21.98 -15.71 -10.47
C PHE A 309 -22.00 -15.61 -12.01
N ARG A 310 -23.14 -15.19 -12.52
CA ARG A 310 -23.36 -14.80 -13.91
C ARG A 310 -24.25 -13.58 -13.96
N VAL A 311 -23.94 -12.65 -14.86
CA VAL A 311 -24.78 -11.50 -15.22
C VAL A 311 -24.95 -11.49 -16.73
N ASN A 312 -26.16 -11.21 -17.24
CA ASN A 312 -26.39 -11.14 -18.68
C ASN A 312 -25.67 -9.90 -19.28
N SER A 313 -24.99 -10.08 -20.42
CA SER A 313 -24.14 -9.04 -21.01
C SER A 313 -24.91 -7.87 -21.63
N ASN A 314 -26.19 -8.03 -21.87
CA ASN A 314 -27.02 -6.96 -22.47
C ASN A 314 -27.11 -5.70 -21.59
N ASP A 315 -26.79 -5.84 -20.29
CA ASP A 315 -26.94 -4.81 -19.28
C ASP A 315 -25.59 -4.25 -18.82
N PHE A 316 -24.46 -4.74 -19.40
CA PHE A 316 -23.12 -4.39 -18.94
C PHE A 316 -22.18 -4.01 -20.11
N SER A 317 -21.59 -2.82 -20.06
CA SER A 317 -20.51 -2.38 -20.93
C SER A 317 -19.33 -1.89 -20.08
N ILE A 318 -18.14 -2.45 -20.32
CA ILE A 318 -16.91 -2.03 -19.64
C ILE A 318 -16.41 -0.66 -20.16
N GLU A 319 -16.83 -0.29 -21.36
CA GLU A 319 -16.34 0.90 -22.08
C GLU A 319 -17.22 2.14 -21.84
N ASP A 320 -18.42 1.95 -21.30
CA ASP A 320 -19.36 3.05 -21.03
C ASP A 320 -19.35 3.42 -19.55
N GLU A 321 -18.66 4.51 -19.20
CA GLU A 321 -18.57 5.06 -17.85
C GLU A 321 -19.94 5.48 -17.27
N SER A 322 -20.97 5.57 -18.11
CA SER A 322 -22.33 5.96 -17.70
C SER A 322 -23.15 4.82 -17.18
N LEU A 323 -22.74 3.57 -17.39
CA LEU A 323 -23.45 2.40 -16.91
C LEU A 323 -22.99 2.04 -15.49
N ALA A 324 -23.96 1.99 -14.59
CA ALA A 324 -23.73 1.43 -13.27
C ALA A 324 -23.26 -0.04 -13.36
N LEU A 325 -22.43 -0.49 -12.43
CA LEU A 325 -22.30 -1.91 -12.15
C LEU A 325 -23.73 -2.47 -12.07
N TRP A 326 -23.92 -3.68 -12.61
CA TRP A 326 -25.21 -4.38 -12.61
C TRP A 326 -25.95 -4.29 -11.27
N ASP A 327 -27.28 -4.33 -11.32
CA ASP A 327 -28.08 -4.46 -10.12
C ASP A 327 -27.91 -5.88 -9.52
N ALA A 328 -27.98 -5.97 -8.21
CA ALA A 328 -27.88 -7.26 -7.52
C ALA A 328 -28.97 -8.26 -7.94
N GLU A 329 -30.10 -7.76 -8.42
CA GLU A 329 -31.20 -8.55 -8.94
C GLU A 329 -30.88 -9.28 -10.25
N ASP A 330 -29.93 -8.75 -11.04
CA ASP A 330 -29.51 -9.35 -12.31
C ASP A 330 -28.45 -10.44 -12.13
N MET A 331 -27.92 -10.58 -10.92
CA MET A 331 -26.93 -11.61 -10.60
C MET A 331 -27.58 -12.96 -10.33
N GLN A 332 -27.11 -13.96 -11.03
CA GLN A 332 -27.45 -15.37 -10.79
C GLN A 332 -26.28 -16.09 -10.14
N TYR A 333 -26.49 -16.68 -8.97
CA TYR A 333 -25.48 -17.44 -8.25
C TYR A 333 -25.56 -18.93 -8.54
N PHE A 334 -24.40 -19.59 -8.52
CA PHE A 334 -24.24 -21.03 -8.79
C PHE A 334 -23.44 -21.69 -7.69
N THR A 335 -23.77 -22.91 -7.35
CA THR A 335 -23.07 -23.71 -6.35
C THR A 335 -22.12 -24.73 -6.96
N ASP A 336 -22.17 -24.94 -8.28
CA ASP A 336 -21.48 -26.01 -9.00
C ASP A 336 -20.56 -25.50 -10.14
N LYS A 337 -20.47 -24.18 -10.36
CA LYS A 337 -19.69 -23.60 -11.46
C LYS A 337 -18.36 -23.06 -11.00
N THR A 338 -17.31 -23.37 -11.76
CA THR A 338 -15.97 -22.80 -11.57
C THR A 338 -15.61 -21.79 -12.65
N TRP A 339 -16.44 -21.67 -13.69
CA TRP A 339 -16.24 -20.74 -14.82
C TRP A 339 -14.87 -20.86 -15.49
N GLY A 340 -14.18 -22.00 -15.34
CA GLY A 340 -12.80 -22.17 -15.83
C GLY A 340 -11.77 -21.32 -15.09
N LEU A 341 -12.12 -20.74 -13.96
CA LEU A 341 -11.22 -19.95 -13.11
C LEU A 341 -10.80 -20.75 -11.88
N ASN A 342 -9.59 -20.52 -11.41
CA ASN A 342 -9.13 -20.90 -10.08
C ASN A 342 -8.18 -19.81 -9.55
N LEU A 343 -8.05 -19.69 -8.25
CA LEU A 343 -7.21 -18.68 -7.63
C LEU A 343 -6.20 -19.36 -6.69
N ASP A 344 -4.98 -18.87 -6.72
CA ASP A 344 -3.95 -19.12 -5.73
C ASP A 344 -3.88 -17.90 -4.83
N ILE A 345 -4.23 -18.06 -3.57
CA ILE A 345 -4.46 -16.98 -2.62
C ILE A 345 -3.56 -17.07 -1.40
N THR A 346 -3.19 -15.92 -0.88
CA THR A 346 -2.59 -15.74 0.44
C THR A 346 -3.48 -14.83 1.25
N VAL A 347 -3.80 -15.20 2.48
CA VAL A 347 -4.54 -14.35 3.41
C VAL A 347 -3.57 -13.89 4.49
N GLY A 348 -3.44 -12.60 4.65
CA GLY A 348 -2.54 -12.00 5.63
C GLY A 348 -3.23 -10.95 6.48
N CYS A 349 -2.56 -10.56 7.56
CA CYS A 349 -2.94 -9.39 8.32
C CYS A 349 -2.32 -8.14 7.69
N ASP A 350 -3.14 -7.14 7.41
CA ASP A 350 -2.72 -5.81 6.97
C ASP A 350 -3.31 -4.76 7.91
N LEU A 351 -2.47 -4.15 8.71
CA LEU A 351 -2.87 -3.12 9.66
C LEU A 351 -2.66 -1.70 9.11
N THR A 352 -2.40 -1.58 7.81
CA THR A 352 -2.07 -0.30 7.18
C THR A 352 -3.17 0.74 7.41
N ASP A 353 -4.41 0.43 7.01
CA ASP A 353 -5.53 1.37 7.16
C ASP A 353 -5.79 1.70 8.63
N PHE A 354 -5.67 0.70 9.50
CA PHE A 354 -5.81 0.87 10.94
C PHE A 354 -4.76 1.82 11.55
N ILE A 355 -3.52 1.77 11.08
CA ILE A 355 -2.45 2.70 11.50
C ILE A 355 -2.75 4.09 10.97
N VAL A 356 -3.19 4.21 9.71
CA VAL A 356 -3.52 5.48 9.07
C VAL A 356 -4.69 6.17 9.76
N ASP A 357 -5.74 5.42 10.13
CA ASP A 357 -6.89 5.96 10.87
C ASP A 357 -6.50 6.53 12.24
N GLN A 358 -5.48 5.96 12.86
CA GLN A 358 -4.98 6.37 14.18
C GLN A 358 -3.62 7.09 14.11
N ARG A 359 -3.28 7.69 12.95
CA ARG A 359 -1.97 8.32 12.70
C ARG A 359 -1.58 9.37 13.74
N TRP A 360 -2.56 10.06 14.34
CA TRP A 360 -2.34 11.08 15.36
C TRP A 360 -1.55 10.60 16.58
N LEU A 361 -1.62 9.31 16.89
CA LEU A 361 -0.89 8.72 18.01
C LEU A 361 0.62 8.64 17.74
N PHE A 362 1.05 8.76 16.49
CA PHE A 362 2.46 8.62 16.11
C PHE A 362 3.22 9.94 16.04
N GLN A 363 2.57 11.10 16.18
CA GLN A 363 3.18 12.40 16.00
C GLN A 363 4.45 12.61 16.86
N ASP A 364 4.39 12.29 18.16
CA ASP A 364 5.53 12.43 19.08
C ASP A 364 6.65 11.46 18.75
N VAL A 365 6.30 10.23 18.39
CA VAL A 365 7.26 9.21 17.94
C VAL A 365 7.97 9.66 16.66
N LEU A 366 7.25 10.23 15.68
CA LEU A 366 7.86 10.69 14.42
C LEU A 366 8.85 11.83 14.68
N MET A 367 8.48 12.79 15.54
CA MET A 367 9.37 13.90 15.91
C MET A 367 10.66 13.39 16.56
N LYS A 368 10.54 12.53 17.57
CA LYS A 368 11.69 11.99 18.30
C LYS A 368 12.52 11.04 17.43
N GLN A 369 11.89 10.24 16.57
CA GLN A 369 12.61 9.37 15.64
C GLN A 369 13.44 10.16 14.64
N MET A 370 12.89 11.24 14.09
CA MET A 370 13.63 12.14 13.19
C MET A 370 14.81 12.77 13.94
N ALA A 371 14.61 13.21 15.17
CA ALA A 371 15.66 13.82 15.96
C ALA A 371 16.81 12.84 16.23
N VAL A 372 16.51 11.62 16.67
CA VAL A 372 17.52 10.56 16.89
C VAL A 372 18.29 10.25 15.62
N ASP A 373 17.58 10.13 14.48
CA ASP A 373 18.20 9.76 13.20
C ASP A 373 19.09 10.90 12.68
N ALA A 374 18.64 12.15 12.72
CA ALA A 374 19.39 13.31 12.27
C ALA A 374 20.64 13.55 13.15
N LEU A 375 20.48 13.52 14.48
CA LEU A 375 21.59 13.73 15.40
C LEU A 375 22.66 12.65 15.25
N ARG A 376 22.30 11.39 15.04
CA ARG A 376 23.26 10.33 14.74
C ARG A 376 24.01 10.61 13.45
N GLU A 377 23.34 11.07 12.39
CA GLU A 377 24.01 11.44 11.16
C GLU A 377 24.97 12.62 11.36
N PHE A 378 24.61 13.65 12.14
CA PHE A 378 25.53 14.73 12.48
C PHE A 378 26.83 14.20 13.13
N VAL A 379 26.69 13.26 14.05
CA VAL A 379 27.87 12.68 14.75
C VAL A 379 28.78 11.90 13.80
N TYR A 380 28.19 11.16 12.85
CA TYR A 380 28.94 10.25 11.99
C TYR A 380 29.25 10.79 10.59
N ASN A 381 28.73 11.96 10.21
CA ASN A 381 28.96 12.53 8.89
C ASN A 381 30.42 13.03 8.76
N PRO A 382 31.21 12.49 7.81
CA PRO A 382 32.60 12.91 7.59
C PRO A 382 32.69 14.32 7.02
N ASN A 383 31.64 14.86 6.43
CA ASN A 383 31.63 16.18 5.78
C ASN A 383 31.47 17.34 6.76
N VAL A 384 31.03 17.07 7.99
CA VAL A 384 31.00 18.09 9.05
C VAL A 384 32.43 18.43 9.46
N ARG A 385 33.11 19.26 8.66
CA ARG A 385 34.49 19.71 8.88
C ARG A 385 34.54 20.81 9.94
N THR A 386 34.90 20.43 11.15
CA THR A 386 35.35 21.38 12.19
C THR A 386 36.60 20.84 12.88
N ASN A 387 37.37 21.70 13.49
CA ASN A 387 38.67 21.37 14.15
C ASN A 387 38.58 20.12 15.02
N ARG A 388 39.48 19.14 14.83
CA ARG A 388 39.43 17.79 15.42
C ARG A 388 39.13 17.71 16.92
N HIS A 389 39.62 18.67 17.73
CA HIS A 389 39.42 18.64 19.18
C HIS A 389 38.04 19.15 19.63
N SER A 390 37.53 20.23 19.02
CA SER A 390 36.18 20.74 19.32
C SER A 390 35.09 19.81 18.77
N VAL A 391 35.36 19.10 17.67
CA VAL A 391 34.44 18.12 17.08
C VAL A 391 34.25 16.92 17.98
N ASN A 392 35.29 16.39 18.59
CA ASN A 392 35.16 15.21 19.45
C ASN A 392 34.38 15.55 20.72
N ALA A 393 34.56 16.74 21.31
CA ALA A 393 33.78 17.19 22.45
C ALA A 393 32.29 17.35 22.08
N GLY A 394 31.99 18.05 20.97
CA GLY A 394 30.63 18.23 20.50
C GLY A 394 29.94 16.91 20.11
N ARG A 395 30.68 15.99 19.48
CA ARG A 395 30.16 14.63 19.18
C ARG A 395 29.82 13.85 20.44
N THR A 396 30.64 13.91 21.45
CA THR A 396 30.40 13.24 22.72
C THR A 396 29.18 13.82 23.41
N GLU A 397 29.01 15.14 23.39
CA GLU A 397 27.87 15.84 23.96
C GLU A 397 26.55 15.43 23.25
N ILE A 398 26.53 15.42 21.90
CA ILE A 398 25.36 14.97 21.14
C ILE A 398 25.04 13.49 21.45
N LEU A 399 26.05 12.63 21.57
CA LEU A 399 25.81 11.23 21.94
C LEU A 399 25.23 11.10 23.34
N TYR A 400 25.64 11.93 24.31
CA TYR A 400 25.02 11.97 25.64
C TYR A 400 23.57 12.45 25.55
N GLU A 401 23.26 13.42 24.72
CA GLU A 401 21.87 13.85 24.50
C GLU A 401 21.00 12.76 23.88
N ILE A 402 21.55 11.93 22.98
CA ILE A 402 20.83 10.83 22.35
C ILE A 402 20.68 9.65 23.31
N ASP A 403 21.79 9.13 23.84
CA ASP A 403 21.83 7.82 24.53
C ASP A 403 21.76 7.97 26.06
N GLY A 404 21.87 9.19 26.58
CA GLY A 404 21.90 9.48 28.01
C GLY A 404 23.23 9.16 28.66
N ASP A 405 23.33 9.40 29.98
CA ASP A 405 24.53 9.09 30.76
C ASP A 405 24.54 7.61 31.17
N SER A 406 25.42 6.86 30.52
CA SER A 406 25.60 5.43 30.82
C SER A 406 26.14 5.15 32.24
N SER A 407 26.69 6.17 32.90
CA SER A 407 27.22 6.07 34.27
C SER A 407 26.13 6.27 35.35
N SER A 408 25.03 6.92 35.01
CA SER A 408 23.86 7.04 35.87
C SER A 408 22.90 5.89 35.59
N MET A 409 22.47 5.18 36.65
CA MET A 409 21.40 4.18 36.52
C MET A 409 20.03 4.78 36.10
N ARG A 410 20.01 6.04 35.72
CA ARG A 410 18.81 6.73 35.21
C ARG A 410 18.73 6.58 33.70
N GLU A 411 17.70 5.94 33.27
CA GLU A 411 17.32 5.92 31.85
C GLU A 411 16.99 7.37 31.43
N SER A 412 17.81 7.96 30.59
CA SER A 412 17.74 9.34 30.13
C SER A 412 18.16 9.43 28.67
N GLY A 413 17.98 10.59 28.04
CA GLY A 413 18.32 10.86 26.66
C GLY A 413 17.16 10.64 25.70
N LEU A 414 17.34 11.18 24.49
CA LEU A 414 16.30 11.24 23.44
C LEU A 414 15.88 9.83 22.97
N ALA A 415 16.80 8.87 22.92
CA ALA A 415 16.48 7.48 22.59
C ALA A 415 15.59 6.81 23.63
N TYR A 416 15.78 7.14 24.90
CA TYR A 416 14.89 6.67 25.98
C TYR A 416 13.51 7.32 25.89
N GLU A 417 13.45 8.64 25.64
CA GLU A 417 12.19 9.33 25.42
C GLU A 417 11.42 8.78 24.21
N LEU A 418 12.13 8.45 23.13
CA LEU A 418 11.55 7.78 21.97
C LEU A 418 10.94 6.42 22.35
N LYS A 419 11.65 5.63 23.15
CA LYS A 419 11.13 4.35 23.65
C LYS A 419 9.87 4.56 24.51
N GLN A 420 9.86 5.56 25.39
CA GLN A 420 8.66 5.90 26.16
C GLN A 420 7.50 6.34 25.27
N ALA A 421 7.78 7.12 24.21
CA ALA A 421 6.77 7.52 23.25
C ALA A 421 6.17 6.30 22.52
N PHE A 422 6.98 5.31 22.15
CA PHE A 422 6.48 4.05 21.59
C PHE A 422 5.62 3.28 22.59
N ASP A 423 6.04 3.22 23.86
CA ASP A 423 5.32 2.49 24.91
C ASP A 423 3.99 3.17 25.27
N ALA A 424 3.89 4.49 25.06
CA ALA A 424 2.68 5.27 25.30
C ALA A 424 1.61 5.11 24.21
N ILE A 425 1.99 4.62 23.01
CA ILE A 425 1.01 4.38 21.95
C ILE A 425 0.07 3.25 22.35
N SER A 426 -1.20 3.58 22.48
CA SER A 426 -2.27 2.61 22.71
C SER A 426 -3.26 2.69 21.55
N LEU A 427 -3.16 1.77 20.61
CA LEU A 427 -4.10 1.65 19.50
C LEU A 427 -5.43 1.08 20.00
N THR A 428 -6.52 1.69 19.58
CA THR A 428 -7.86 1.15 19.79
C THR A 428 -8.07 -0.04 18.85
N THR A 429 -8.15 -1.24 19.40
CA THR A 429 -8.23 -2.50 18.63
C THR A 429 -9.65 -2.93 18.29
N SER A 430 -10.66 -2.07 18.49
CA SER A 430 -12.05 -2.37 18.14
C SER A 430 -12.18 -2.54 16.62
N GLY A 431 -12.92 -3.57 16.22
CA GLY A 431 -13.17 -3.87 14.80
C GLY A 431 -12.06 -4.67 14.09
N ILE A 432 -10.91 -4.91 14.73
CA ILE A 432 -9.87 -5.76 14.15
C ILE A 432 -10.17 -7.24 14.44
N ASN A 433 -9.93 -8.08 13.44
CA ASN A 433 -10.00 -9.52 13.65
C ASN A 433 -8.99 -9.94 14.73
N ARG A 434 -9.48 -10.65 15.74
CA ARG A 434 -8.66 -11.13 16.89
C ARG A 434 -7.44 -11.95 16.44
N VAL A 435 -7.52 -12.60 15.29
CA VAL A 435 -6.42 -13.39 14.73
C VAL A 435 -5.25 -12.49 14.28
N CYS A 436 -5.52 -11.25 13.88
CA CYS A 436 -4.52 -10.25 13.50
C CYS A 436 -3.98 -9.44 14.69
N LEU A 437 -4.60 -9.55 15.84
CA LEU A 437 -4.06 -8.92 17.04
C LEU A 437 -2.90 -9.75 17.62
N PRO A 438 -1.90 -9.11 18.26
CA PRO A 438 -0.92 -9.85 19.02
C PRO A 438 -1.67 -10.68 20.07
N CYS A 439 -1.33 -11.94 20.16
CA CYS A 439 -1.80 -12.75 21.27
C CYS A 439 -1.35 -12.04 22.55
N CYS A 440 -2.29 -11.38 23.22
CA CYS A 440 -2.08 -10.99 24.59
C CYS A 440 -1.73 -12.29 25.34
N ASN A 441 -0.47 -12.46 25.69
CA ASN A 441 -0.01 -13.50 26.62
C ASN A 441 -0.57 -13.20 28.03
N HIS A 442 -1.88 -13.09 28.13
CA HIS A 442 -2.58 -13.40 29.36
C HIS A 442 -2.62 -14.93 29.41
N GLY A 443 -1.44 -15.52 29.59
CA GLY A 443 -1.37 -16.86 30.04
C GLY A 443 -2.19 -16.90 31.32
N LEU A 444 -3.37 -17.49 31.25
CA LEU A 444 -4.04 -18.03 32.41
C LEU A 444 -3.01 -18.96 33.04
N ARG A 445 -2.23 -18.41 33.97
CA ARG A 445 -1.46 -19.22 34.90
C ARG A 445 -2.49 -19.89 35.81
N TYR A 446 -2.97 -21.04 35.37
CA TYR A 446 -3.55 -21.97 36.31
C TYR A 446 -2.46 -22.24 37.37
N LYS A 447 -2.56 -21.63 38.54
CA LYS A 447 -1.91 -22.18 39.70
C LYS A 447 -2.70 -23.45 40.03
N PRO A 448 -2.09 -24.63 39.93
CA PRO A 448 -2.70 -25.81 40.55
C PRO A 448 -2.84 -25.52 42.04
N ILE A 449 -4.02 -25.72 42.57
CA ILE A 449 -4.35 -25.70 44.01
C ILE A 449 -3.65 -26.88 44.62
#